data_2ed1f25525f73d06c16ccd49d511fb36
#
_entry.id   2ed1f25525f73d06c16ccd49d511fb36
#
_cell.length_a   1.000
_cell.length_b   1.000
_cell.length_c   1.000
_cell.angle_alpha   90.00
_cell.angle_beta   90.00
_cell.angle_gamma   90.00
#
_symmetry.space_group_name_H-M   'P 1'
#
loop_
_entity.id
_entity.type
_entity.pdbx_description
1 polymer ?
#
loop_
_entity_poly.entity_id
_entity_poly.type
_entity_poly.pdbx_seq_one_letter_code
_entity_poly.pdbx_strand_id
1 'polypeptide(L)'
;MTSPTDRVPSVPEPAGQQAGAPDDLDRLRRRTVVVLAAAQVLGGLAAGSVVTVGSLLAVRLSGTEAWAGSVTTASTLGAALAALGLARLAVARGRRRALSTGLALAAAGAVAVVAAAVLPSFPLLLVGGVLMGVGGAVNLQSRFAATDLSTSATRSRDLSLVVWTSTVGAVVGPNLVHLDASAMRLTGLPELASVFVFAALGLLAALVVVQVGLRPDPLDVAGRRDGTTGERRHVPLRVALATLRRHPRSAGAVLGMLAAHAVMVAVMSMTPVHMQGHGAGVNLVGLTVSLHLAAMFAFSPLVGLVADAAGPLRVLVAGMVLVVLAAAVCGVAGGDHVLVTVGLGLLGLGWSAATVAGSAIVAGDVPGPERVAIQGLSDAAMSLAGAGGGAMAGVVLALVGYAGLNAVSAAVAVLAAVVVLVVSRRAERVLPAT
;
A
#
# COMPACT_ATOMS: atom_id res chain seq x y z
N MET A 1 -18.71 76.78 -20.32
CA MET A 1 -18.03 76.21 -19.11
C MET A 1 -18.27 74.70 -19.10
N THR A 2 -17.39 73.99 -19.69
CA THR A 2 -17.43 72.49 -19.80
C THR A 2 -16.44 71.93 -18.80
N SER A 3 -16.94 71.09 -17.88
CA SER A 3 -16.20 70.41 -16.84
C SER A 3 -15.28 69.32 -17.41
N PRO A 4 -14.04 69.15 -16.94
CA PRO A 4 -13.16 68.10 -17.41
C PRO A 4 -13.53 66.76 -16.72
N THR A 5 -13.76 65.73 -17.52
CA THR A 5 -13.94 64.34 -17.07
C THR A 5 -12.61 63.79 -16.58
N ASP A 6 -12.51 63.52 -15.29
CA ASP A 6 -11.45 62.79 -14.63
C ASP A 6 -11.41 61.35 -15.19
N ARG A 7 -10.38 61.05 -15.96
CA ARG A 7 -10.03 59.67 -16.33
C ARG A 7 -9.34 59.03 -15.12
N VAL A 8 -10.02 58.12 -14.42
CA VAL A 8 -9.41 57.19 -13.48
C VAL A 8 -8.42 56.33 -14.24
N PRO A 9 -7.15 56.27 -13.83
CA PRO A 9 -6.18 55.36 -14.47
C PRO A 9 -6.59 53.92 -14.23
N SER A 10 -6.74 53.12 -15.30
CA SER A 10 -6.98 51.72 -15.26
C SER A 10 -5.81 51.01 -14.53
N VAL A 11 -6.09 50.42 -13.37
CA VAL A 11 -5.17 49.51 -12.68
C VAL A 11 -4.86 48.36 -13.65
N PRO A 12 -3.59 48.06 -13.95
CA PRO A 12 -3.28 46.90 -14.76
C PRO A 12 -3.76 45.66 -14.05
N GLU A 13 -4.64 44.87 -14.70
CA GLU A 13 -4.95 43.52 -14.24
C GLU A 13 -3.66 42.74 -13.94
N PRO A 14 -3.56 42.09 -12.78
CA PRO A 14 -2.39 41.27 -12.51
C PRO A 14 -2.33 40.21 -13.60
N ALA A 15 -1.19 40.15 -14.28
CA ALA A 15 -0.89 39.21 -15.34
C ALA A 15 -1.32 37.81 -14.88
N GLY A 16 -2.36 37.28 -15.55
CA GLY A 16 -2.98 36.02 -15.21
C GLY A 16 -1.91 34.93 -15.02
N GLN A 17 -1.85 34.39 -13.83
CA GLN A 17 -1.14 33.15 -13.58
C GLN A 17 -1.71 32.13 -14.57
N GLN A 18 -0.90 31.74 -15.55
CA GLN A 18 -1.19 30.71 -16.51
C GLN A 18 -1.29 29.38 -15.72
N ALA A 19 -2.47 29.10 -15.15
CA ALA A 19 -2.89 27.75 -14.86
C ALA A 19 -2.84 27.02 -16.21
N GLY A 20 -1.94 26.05 -16.37
CA GLY A 20 -1.80 25.27 -17.60
C GLY A 20 -3.17 24.84 -18.11
N ALA A 21 -3.37 24.85 -19.43
CA ALA A 21 -4.64 24.50 -20.04
C ALA A 21 -5.15 23.18 -19.44
N PRO A 22 -6.47 22.98 -19.29
CA PRO A 22 -7.06 21.75 -18.69
C PRO A 22 -6.47 20.45 -19.28
N ASP A 23 -6.15 20.46 -20.59
CA ASP A 23 -5.54 19.34 -21.31
C ASP A 23 -4.10 19.04 -20.85
N ASP A 24 -3.34 20.04 -20.42
CA ASP A 24 -1.96 19.83 -19.94
C ASP A 24 -1.95 19.19 -18.56
N LEU A 25 -2.89 19.55 -17.70
CA LEU A 25 -3.03 18.94 -16.39
C LEU A 25 -3.50 17.48 -16.49
N ASP A 26 -4.41 17.16 -17.40
CA ASP A 26 -4.89 15.80 -17.61
C ASP A 26 -3.78 14.92 -18.21
N ARG A 27 -2.98 15.43 -19.14
CA ARG A 27 -1.78 14.76 -19.66
C ARG A 27 -0.77 14.49 -18.55
N LEU A 28 -0.50 15.46 -17.66
CA LEU A 28 0.40 15.30 -16.54
C LEU A 28 -0.10 14.27 -15.54
N ARG A 29 -1.41 14.28 -15.23
CA ARG A 29 -2.05 13.29 -14.36
C ARG A 29 -1.87 11.87 -14.93
N ARG A 30 -2.22 11.65 -16.20
CA ARG A 30 -2.06 10.34 -16.87
C ARG A 30 -0.61 9.88 -16.87
N ARG A 31 0.34 10.78 -17.19
CA ARG A 31 1.77 10.49 -17.13
C ARG A 31 2.21 10.08 -15.74
N THR A 32 1.78 10.81 -14.70
CA THR A 32 2.08 10.49 -13.30
C THR A 32 1.62 9.09 -12.93
N VAL A 33 0.38 8.72 -13.26
CA VAL A 33 -0.17 7.37 -13.01
C VAL A 33 0.64 6.31 -13.74
N VAL A 34 0.97 6.50 -15.02
CA VAL A 34 1.77 5.54 -15.81
C VAL A 34 3.17 5.36 -15.23
N VAL A 35 3.83 6.44 -14.83
CA VAL A 35 5.17 6.40 -14.23
C VAL A 35 5.15 5.64 -12.90
N LEU A 36 4.17 5.90 -12.05
CA LEU A 36 4.00 5.20 -10.78
C LEU A 36 3.67 3.72 -11.00
N ALA A 37 2.79 3.42 -11.95
CA ALA A 37 2.45 2.05 -12.35
C ALA A 37 3.69 1.28 -12.82
N ALA A 38 4.50 1.87 -13.71
CA ALA A 38 5.74 1.25 -14.19
C ALA A 38 6.74 1.02 -13.04
N ALA A 39 6.90 2.01 -12.14
CA ALA A 39 7.75 1.85 -10.97
C ALA A 39 7.26 0.75 -10.02
N GLN A 40 5.93 0.56 -9.88
CA GLN A 40 5.34 -0.52 -9.07
C GLN A 40 5.61 -1.90 -9.67
N VAL A 41 5.50 -2.05 -10.99
CA VAL A 41 5.85 -3.32 -11.67
C VAL A 41 7.31 -3.67 -11.39
N LEU A 42 8.22 -2.73 -11.63
CA LEU A 42 9.66 -2.93 -11.45
C LEU A 42 10.05 -3.18 -9.97
N GLY A 43 9.48 -2.41 -9.05
CA GLY A 43 9.72 -2.55 -7.60
C GLY A 43 9.04 -3.79 -6.99
N GLY A 44 7.93 -4.25 -7.57
CA GLY A 44 7.17 -5.40 -7.10
C GLY A 44 7.94 -6.72 -7.18
N LEU A 45 8.90 -6.82 -8.09
CA LEU A 45 9.80 -7.99 -8.19
C LEU A 45 10.55 -8.24 -6.86
N ALA A 46 10.96 -7.17 -6.18
CA ALA A 46 11.65 -7.26 -4.89
C ALA A 46 10.76 -7.79 -3.77
N ALA A 47 9.49 -7.40 -3.74
CA ALA A 47 8.56 -7.80 -2.67
C ALA A 47 8.29 -9.30 -2.67
N GLY A 48 8.09 -9.91 -3.86
CA GLY A 48 7.91 -11.35 -4.00
C GLY A 48 9.14 -12.15 -3.54
N SER A 49 10.34 -11.65 -3.83
CA SER A 49 11.60 -12.30 -3.45
C SER A 49 11.81 -12.38 -1.93
N VAL A 50 11.41 -11.34 -1.18
CA VAL A 50 11.53 -11.30 0.29
C VAL A 50 10.71 -12.41 0.95
N VAL A 51 9.48 -12.60 0.50
CA VAL A 51 8.56 -13.56 1.14
C VAL A 51 9.00 -15.01 0.90
N THR A 52 9.42 -15.33 -0.33
CA THR A 52 9.76 -16.72 -0.70
C THR A 52 11.20 -17.07 -0.38
N VAL A 53 12.14 -16.28 -0.87
CA VAL A 53 13.58 -16.58 -0.79
C VAL A 53 14.20 -16.10 0.52
N GLY A 54 13.67 -15.00 1.08
CA GLY A 54 14.15 -14.44 2.34
C GLY A 54 14.01 -15.40 3.51
N SER A 55 12.91 -16.17 3.58
CA SER A 55 12.71 -17.19 4.62
C SER A 55 13.71 -18.35 4.49
N LEU A 56 13.98 -18.81 3.27
CA LEU A 56 14.96 -19.87 3.02
C LEU A 56 16.38 -19.44 3.41
N LEU A 57 16.78 -18.21 3.05
CA LEU A 57 18.06 -17.64 3.47
C LEU A 57 18.15 -17.47 4.99
N ALA A 58 17.05 -17.08 5.65
CA ALA A 58 17.02 -16.97 7.11
C ALA A 58 17.30 -18.30 7.79
N VAL A 59 16.65 -19.38 7.36
CA VAL A 59 16.91 -20.73 7.88
C VAL A 59 18.34 -21.17 7.61
N ARG A 60 18.83 -20.97 6.37
CA ARG A 60 20.19 -21.36 5.97
C ARG A 60 21.27 -20.64 6.78
N LEU A 61 21.11 -19.33 7.03
CA LEU A 61 22.12 -18.53 7.73
C LEU A 61 22.01 -18.60 9.25
N SER A 62 20.82 -18.89 9.80
CA SER A 62 20.62 -19.04 11.24
C SER A 62 20.82 -20.47 11.73
N GLY A 63 20.76 -21.47 10.82
CA GLY A 63 20.83 -22.90 11.15
C GLY A 63 19.55 -23.46 11.80
N THR A 64 18.46 -22.71 11.88
CA THR A 64 17.21 -23.16 12.51
C THR A 64 15.96 -22.60 11.84
N GLU A 65 14.93 -23.43 11.74
CA GLU A 65 13.62 -23.05 11.18
C GLU A 65 12.89 -21.99 12.01
N ALA A 66 13.24 -21.84 13.29
CA ALA A 66 12.63 -20.83 14.18
C ALA A 66 12.78 -19.39 13.64
N TRP A 67 13.78 -19.12 12.81
CA TRP A 67 14.04 -17.81 12.21
C TRP A 67 13.47 -17.63 10.80
N ALA A 68 12.72 -18.59 10.25
CA ALA A 68 12.17 -18.53 8.90
C ALA A 68 11.37 -17.23 8.62
N GLY A 69 10.58 -16.76 9.59
CA GLY A 69 9.78 -15.54 9.47
C GLY A 69 10.53 -14.23 9.74
N SER A 70 11.80 -14.29 10.16
CA SER A 70 12.54 -13.11 10.65
C SER A 70 12.72 -12.01 9.59
N VAL A 71 12.99 -12.39 8.34
CA VAL A 71 13.18 -11.42 7.23
C VAL A 71 11.87 -10.73 6.89
N THR A 72 10.75 -11.45 6.89
CA THR A 72 9.43 -10.87 6.66
C THR A 72 9.05 -9.92 7.79
N THR A 73 9.31 -10.29 9.04
CA THR A 73 9.10 -9.42 10.21
C THR A 73 9.96 -8.16 10.13
N ALA A 74 11.26 -8.31 9.81
CA ALA A 74 12.19 -7.19 9.62
C ALA A 74 11.72 -6.25 8.50
N SER A 75 11.26 -6.81 7.37
CA SER A 75 10.72 -6.03 6.25
C SER A 75 9.44 -5.28 6.63
N THR A 76 8.51 -5.91 7.34
CA THR A 76 7.28 -5.26 7.81
C THR A 76 7.58 -4.10 8.77
N LEU A 77 8.53 -4.29 9.68
CA LEU A 77 9.01 -3.25 10.58
C LEU A 77 9.66 -2.10 9.80
N GLY A 78 10.50 -2.42 8.81
CA GLY A 78 11.12 -1.45 7.90
C GLY A 78 10.08 -0.61 7.16
N ALA A 79 9.02 -1.24 6.65
CA ALA A 79 7.91 -0.55 5.99
C ALA A 79 7.18 0.41 6.94
N ALA A 80 6.86 -0.04 8.16
CA ALA A 80 6.17 0.78 9.15
C ALA A 80 6.99 2.02 9.56
N LEU A 81 8.30 1.85 9.82
CA LEU A 81 9.19 2.94 10.18
C LEU A 81 9.38 3.92 9.02
N ALA A 82 9.54 3.40 7.80
CA ALA A 82 9.75 4.21 6.61
C ALA A 82 8.51 5.02 6.19
N ALA A 83 7.30 4.53 6.42
CA ALA A 83 6.06 5.17 5.99
C ALA A 83 5.94 6.61 6.49
N LEU A 84 6.21 6.85 7.79
CA LEU A 84 6.21 8.19 8.38
C LEU A 84 7.39 9.04 7.89
N GLY A 85 8.57 8.45 7.76
CA GLY A 85 9.77 9.14 7.26
C GLY A 85 9.61 9.62 5.82
N LEU A 86 9.12 8.75 4.95
CA LEU A 86 8.87 9.08 3.54
C LEU A 86 7.73 10.10 3.38
N ALA A 87 6.66 10.02 4.20
CA ALA A 87 5.60 11.00 4.19
C ALA A 87 6.12 12.40 4.57
N ARG A 88 6.96 12.50 5.61
CA ARG A 88 7.62 13.75 6.00
C ARG A 88 8.52 14.28 4.89
N LEU A 89 9.27 13.40 4.24
CA LEU A 89 10.13 13.77 3.12
C LEU A 89 9.31 14.24 1.91
N ALA A 90 8.15 13.62 1.64
CA ALA A 90 7.24 14.04 0.59
C ALA A 90 6.68 15.46 0.85
N VAL A 91 6.26 15.76 2.08
CA VAL A 91 5.85 17.11 2.48
C VAL A 91 6.99 18.09 2.32
N ALA A 92 8.22 17.75 2.76
CA ALA A 92 9.36 18.67 2.76
C ALA A 92 9.97 18.89 1.37
N ARG A 93 10.01 17.84 0.52
CA ARG A 93 10.81 17.84 -0.71
C ARG A 93 10.08 17.30 -1.96
N GLY A 94 8.80 17.00 -1.85
CA GLY A 94 7.94 16.44 -2.93
C GLY A 94 7.95 14.91 -3.00
N ARG A 95 6.99 14.38 -3.77
CA ARG A 95 6.78 12.94 -3.96
C ARG A 95 7.98 12.28 -4.66
N ARG A 96 8.51 12.91 -5.69
CA ARG A 96 9.63 12.38 -6.44
C ARG A 96 10.82 12.06 -5.54
N ARG A 97 11.24 13.01 -4.67
CA ARG A 97 12.38 12.79 -3.75
C ARG A 97 12.07 11.73 -2.71
N ALA A 98 10.87 11.73 -2.15
CA ALA A 98 10.47 10.73 -1.16
C ALA A 98 10.48 9.30 -1.73
N LEU A 99 9.81 9.08 -2.86
CA LEU A 99 9.75 7.76 -3.50
C LEU A 99 11.13 7.30 -3.96
N SER A 100 11.95 8.20 -4.54
CA SER A 100 13.31 7.88 -4.98
C SER A 100 14.22 7.50 -3.81
N THR A 101 14.15 8.21 -2.67
CA THR A 101 14.91 7.85 -1.48
C THR A 101 14.50 6.47 -0.96
N GLY A 102 13.18 6.19 -0.93
CA GLY A 102 12.69 4.87 -0.52
C GLY A 102 13.15 3.74 -1.44
N LEU A 103 13.11 3.94 -2.77
CA LEU A 103 13.58 2.97 -3.75
C LEU A 103 15.11 2.74 -3.64
N ALA A 104 15.89 3.80 -3.41
CA ALA A 104 17.35 3.69 -3.22
C ALA A 104 17.68 2.90 -1.95
N LEU A 105 16.97 3.16 -0.83
CA LEU A 105 17.15 2.39 0.41
C LEU A 105 16.75 0.93 0.23
N ALA A 106 15.64 0.65 -0.47
CA ALA A 106 15.22 -0.72 -0.75
C ALA A 106 16.23 -1.46 -1.65
N ALA A 107 16.79 -0.76 -2.66
CA ALA A 107 17.84 -1.33 -3.51
C ALA A 107 19.13 -1.63 -2.71
N ALA A 108 19.54 -0.71 -1.83
CA ALA A 108 20.63 -0.96 -0.89
C ALA A 108 20.36 -2.17 0.02
N GLY A 109 19.09 -2.35 0.44
CA GLY A 109 18.64 -3.51 1.18
C GLY A 109 18.80 -4.82 0.40
N ALA A 110 18.42 -4.83 -0.87
CA ALA A 110 18.61 -6.00 -1.75
C ALA A 110 20.10 -6.36 -1.92
N VAL A 111 20.96 -5.35 -2.10
CA VAL A 111 22.41 -5.54 -2.14
C VAL A 111 22.94 -6.07 -0.80
N ALA A 112 22.43 -5.57 0.34
CA ALA A 112 22.80 -6.07 1.66
C ALA A 112 22.41 -7.55 1.85
N VAL A 113 21.25 -7.99 1.33
CA VAL A 113 20.84 -9.41 1.34
C VAL A 113 21.80 -10.26 0.50
N VAL A 114 22.20 -9.78 -0.70
CA VAL A 114 23.22 -10.46 -1.52
C VAL A 114 24.54 -10.58 -0.74
N ALA A 115 24.99 -9.49 -0.14
CA ALA A 115 26.20 -9.48 0.68
C ALA A 115 26.08 -10.43 1.90
N ALA A 116 24.91 -10.52 2.54
CA ALA A 116 24.64 -11.44 3.64
C ALA A 116 24.75 -12.92 3.22
N ALA A 117 24.37 -13.24 1.99
CA ALA A 117 24.50 -14.58 1.44
C ALA A 117 25.98 -14.93 1.10
N VAL A 118 26.74 -13.93 0.60
CA VAL A 118 28.17 -14.10 0.26
C VAL A 118 29.06 -14.17 1.53
N LEU A 119 28.75 -13.35 2.56
CA LEU A 119 29.52 -13.24 3.80
C LEU A 119 28.96 -14.09 4.96
N PRO A 120 28.20 -15.13 4.74
CA PRO A 120 27.27 -15.83 5.63
C PRO A 120 26.95 -15.09 6.94
N SER A 121 26.14 -14.00 6.86
CA SER A 121 25.83 -13.14 8.00
C SER A 121 24.34 -12.96 8.21
N PHE A 122 23.78 -13.64 9.22
CA PHE A 122 22.38 -13.51 9.59
C PHE A 122 22.00 -12.07 10.03
N PRO A 123 22.80 -11.35 10.85
CA PRO A 123 22.48 -9.94 11.18
C PRO A 123 22.39 -9.03 9.95
N LEU A 124 23.30 -9.21 8.98
CA LEU A 124 23.28 -8.43 7.74
C LEU A 124 22.03 -8.74 6.89
N LEU A 125 21.59 -10.01 6.89
CA LEU A 125 20.31 -10.40 6.27
C LEU A 125 19.13 -9.64 6.86
N LEU A 126 19.06 -9.51 8.19
CA LEU A 126 17.98 -8.76 8.86
C LEU A 126 18.03 -7.27 8.53
N VAL A 127 19.22 -6.66 8.51
CA VAL A 127 19.39 -5.25 8.08
C VAL A 127 18.91 -5.08 6.64
N GLY A 128 19.30 -5.99 5.74
CA GLY A 128 18.82 -6.03 4.37
C GLY A 128 17.30 -6.14 4.29
N GLY A 129 16.70 -7.00 5.11
CA GLY A 129 15.24 -7.15 5.24
C GLY A 129 14.54 -5.85 5.65
N VAL A 130 15.04 -5.16 6.69
CA VAL A 130 14.49 -3.85 7.13
C VAL A 130 14.55 -2.84 5.98
N LEU A 131 15.69 -2.73 5.30
CA LEU A 131 15.85 -1.78 4.20
C LEU A 131 14.97 -2.13 2.98
N MET A 132 14.82 -3.41 2.64
CA MET A 132 13.89 -3.85 1.60
C MET A 132 12.44 -3.53 1.96
N GLY A 133 12.09 -3.59 3.24
CA GLY A 133 10.78 -3.17 3.75
C GLY A 133 10.41 -1.72 3.41
N VAL A 134 11.39 -0.84 3.25
CA VAL A 134 11.15 0.54 2.78
C VAL A 134 10.48 0.56 1.42
N GLY A 135 10.76 -0.43 0.55
CA GLY A 135 10.06 -0.61 -0.73
C GLY A 135 8.57 -0.87 -0.56
N GLY A 136 8.16 -1.58 0.50
CA GLY A 136 6.75 -1.74 0.87
C GLY A 136 6.08 -0.41 1.21
N ALA A 137 6.77 0.48 1.94
CA ALA A 137 6.25 1.82 2.21
C ALA A 137 6.17 2.69 0.93
N VAL A 138 7.13 2.54 0.00
CA VAL A 138 7.05 3.20 -1.32
C VAL A 138 5.84 2.71 -2.10
N ASN A 139 5.58 1.41 -2.10
CA ASN A 139 4.40 0.81 -2.73
C ASN A 139 3.10 1.45 -2.19
N LEU A 140 2.95 1.50 -0.88
CA LEU A 140 1.78 2.11 -0.24
C LEU A 140 1.65 3.61 -0.57
N GLN A 141 2.74 4.38 -0.55
CA GLN A 141 2.71 5.82 -0.85
C GLN A 141 2.48 6.14 -2.33
N SER A 142 2.89 5.26 -3.24
CA SER A 142 2.69 5.45 -4.68
C SER A 142 1.21 5.56 -5.06
N ARG A 143 0.32 4.81 -4.39
CA ARG A 143 -1.13 4.91 -4.60
C ARG A 143 -1.68 6.30 -4.25
N PHE A 144 -1.15 6.94 -3.21
CA PHE A 144 -1.53 8.30 -2.85
C PHE A 144 -0.92 9.34 -3.80
N ALA A 145 0.32 9.15 -4.24
CA ALA A 145 0.95 10.03 -5.23
C ALA A 145 0.16 10.06 -6.56
N ALA A 146 -0.48 8.95 -6.93
CA ALA A 146 -1.35 8.88 -8.09
C ALA A 146 -2.58 9.79 -7.96
N THR A 147 -3.03 10.10 -6.74
CA THR A 147 -4.21 10.93 -6.50
C THR A 147 -3.92 12.42 -6.37
N ASP A 148 -2.66 12.85 -6.31
CA ASP A 148 -2.28 14.25 -6.07
C ASP A 148 -2.83 15.20 -7.16
N LEU A 149 -2.93 14.73 -8.42
CA LEU A 149 -3.48 15.48 -9.56
C LEU A 149 -4.88 15.03 -9.98
N SER A 150 -5.49 14.08 -9.27
CA SER A 150 -6.79 13.52 -9.63
C SER A 150 -7.93 14.47 -9.25
N THR A 151 -9.01 14.40 -10.02
CA THR A 151 -10.30 15.01 -9.66
C THR A 151 -11.09 14.09 -8.72
N SER A 152 -12.18 14.58 -8.14
CA SER A 152 -13.09 13.74 -7.36
C SER A 152 -13.65 12.56 -8.17
N ALA A 153 -13.85 12.74 -9.48
CA ALA A 153 -14.41 11.73 -10.38
C ALA A 153 -13.40 10.66 -10.85
N THR A 154 -12.09 10.86 -10.67
CA THR A 154 -11.06 9.94 -11.18
C THR A 154 -10.13 9.41 -10.10
N ARG A 155 -10.29 9.85 -8.85
CA ARG A 155 -9.37 9.59 -7.75
C ARG A 155 -9.21 8.11 -7.43
N SER A 156 -10.33 7.42 -7.28
CA SER A 156 -10.32 5.99 -6.94
C SER A 156 -9.77 5.15 -8.10
N ARG A 157 -10.08 5.52 -9.34
CA ARG A 157 -9.56 4.87 -10.53
C ARG A 157 -8.04 5.04 -10.66
N ASP A 158 -7.52 6.25 -10.53
CA ASP A 158 -6.09 6.51 -10.66
C ASP A 158 -5.28 5.77 -9.57
N LEU A 159 -5.81 5.75 -8.34
CA LEU A 159 -5.26 4.98 -7.24
C LEU A 159 -5.27 3.48 -7.52
N SER A 160 -6.40 2.95 -7.96
CA SER A 160 -6.58 1.53 -8.18
C SER A 160 -5.73 1.00 -9.36
N LEU A 161 -5.47 1.81 -10.37
CA LEU A 161 -4.55 1.45 -11.46
C LEU A 161 -3.12 1.21 -10.94
N VAL A 162 -2.64 2.04 -10.01
CA VAL A 162 -1.33 1.83 -9.38
C VAL A 162 -1.33 0.60 -8.49
N VAL A 163 -2.40 0.36 -7.73
CA VAL A 163 -2.56 -0.86 -6.92
C VAL A 163 -2.61 -2.11 -7.81
N TRP A 164 -3.30 -2.06 -8.95
CA TRP A 164 -3.40 -3.17 -9.91
C TRP A 164 -2.02 -3.65 -10.40
N THR A 165 -1.10 -2.73 -10.64
CA THR A 165 0.23 -3.09 -11.14
C THR A 165 1.04 -3.92 -10.15
N SER A 166 0.69 -3.92 -8.85
CA SER A 166 1.26 -4.83 -7.86
C SER A 166 0.98 -6.30 -8.18
N THR A 167 -0.08 -6.61 -8.96
CA THR A 167 -0.38 -7.96 -9.44
C THR A 167 0.80 -8.54 -10.23
N VAL A 168 1.40 -7.73 -11.10
CA VAL A 168 2.54 -8.17 -11.92
C VAL A 168 3.72 -8.55 -11.03
N GLY A 169 4.05 -7.72 -10.05
CA GLY A 169 5.11 -8.00 -9.08
C GLY A 169 4.83 -9.24 -8.24
N ALA A 170 3.60 -9.40 -7.77
CA ALA A 170 3.17 -10.55 -6.97
C ALA A 170 3.23 -11.87 -7.76
N VAL A 171 2.98 -11.84 -9.07
CA VAL A 171 3.03 -13.03 -9.94
C VAL A 171 4.46 -13.31 -10.41
N VAL A 172 5.19 -12.29 -10.85
CA VAL A 172 6.53 -12.46 -11.43
C VAL A 172 7.58 -12.69 -10.35
N GLY A 173 7.49 -12.03 -9.19
CA GLY A 173 8.50 -12.09 -8.13
C GLY A 173 8.88 -13.51 -7.70
N PRO A 174 7.93 -14.36 -7.27
CA PRO A 174 8.22 -15.76 -6.89
C PRO A 174 8.79 -16.59 -8.04
N ASN A 175 8.44 -16.29 -9.30
CA ASN A 175 8.92 -17.01 -10.47
C ASN A 175 10.36 -16.68 -10.85
N LEU A 176 10.95 -15.60 -10.29
CA LEU A 176 12.36 -15.29 -10.49
C LEU A 176 13.30 -16.39 -9.95
N VAL A 177 12.82 -17.20 -9.01
CA VAL A 177 13.58 -18.36 -8.49
C VAL A 177 13.96 -19.33 -9.62
N HIS A 178 13.13 -19.50 -10.64
CA HIS A 178 13.45 -20.35 -11.78
C HIS A 178 14.62 -19.84 -12.64
N LEU A 179 14.92 -18.53 -12.57
CA LEU A 179 16.07 -17.92 -13.25
C LEU A 179 17.38 -18.04 -12.44
N ASP A 180 17.28 -18.42 -11.16
CA ASP A 180 18.41 -18.46 -10.21
C ASP A 180 19.55 -19.38 -10.70
N ALA A 181 19.23 -20.59 -11.16
CA ALA A 181 20.21 -21.55 -11.65
C ALA A 181 21.03 -21.07 -12.86
N SER A 182 20.43 -20.26 -13.72
CA SER A 182 21.12 -19.64 -14.87
C SER A 182 21.94 -18.44 -14.45
N ALA A 183 21.42 -17.61 -13.54
CA ALA A 183 22.09 -16.45 -12.99
C ALA A 183 23.29 -16.84 -12.11
N MET A 184 23.21 -17.92 -11.34
CA MET A 184 24.32 -18.49 -10.57
C MET A 184 25.52 -18.84 -11.47
N ARG A 185 25.27 -19.49 -12.61
CA ARG A 185 26.32 -19.85 -13.57
C ARG A 185 27.03 -18.65 -14.17
N LEU A 186 26.32 -17.53 -14.32
CA LEU A 186 26.84 -16.29 -14.89
C LEU A 186 27.56 -15.42 -13.86
N THR A 187 27.08 -15.41 -12.60
CA THR A 187 27.54 -14.47 -11.56
C THR A 187 28.46 -15.10 -10.53
N GLY A 188 28.47 -16.43 -10.39
CA GLY A 188 29.21 -17.14 -9.34
C GLY A 188 28.66 -16.89 -7.92
N LEU A 189 27.46 -16.30 -7.79
CA LEU A 189 26.86 -16.00 -6.50
C LEU A 189 26.30 -17.27 -5.85
N PRO A 190 26.19 -17.29 -4.50
CA PRO A 190 25.52 -18.37 -3.78
C PRO A 190 24.09 -18.56 -4.25
N GLU A 191 23.60 -19.80 -4.12
CA GLU A 191 22.19 -20.15 -4.35
C GLU A 191 21.25 -19.21 -3.59
N LEU A 192 20.15 -18.82 -4.23
CA LEU A 192 19.15 -17.88 -3.75
C LEU A 192 19.58 -16.39 -3.71
N ALA A 193 20.89 -16.08 -3.79
CA ALA A 193 21.36 -14.70 -3.76
C ALA A 193 21.07 -13.94 -5.07
N SER A 194 21.11 -14.62 -6.21
CA SER A 194 20.89 -14.03 -7.54
C SER A 194 19.47 -13.44 -7.70
N VAL A 195 18.48 -14.01 -7.03
CA VAL A 195 17.10 -13.45 -7.02
C VAL A 195 17.09 -12.02 -6.49
N PHE A 196 17.93 -11.73 -5.47
CA PHE A 196 18.04 -10.38 -4.91
C PHE A 196 18.84 -9.42 -5.79
N VAL A 197 19.68 -9.94 -6.70
CA VAL A 197 20.29 -9.10 -7.75
C VAL A 197 19.21 -8.59 -8.71
N PHE A 198 18.30 -9.45 -9.18
CA PHE A 198 17.16 -9.03 -9.99
C PHE A 198 16.26 -8.05 -9.24
N ALA A 199 16.03 -8.28 -7.94
CA ALA A 199 15.29 -7.35 -7.09
C ALA A 199 15.98 -5.97 -7.02
N ALA A 200 17.31 -5.92 -6.84
CA ALA A 200 18.07 -4.68 -6.82
C ALA A 200 18.00 -3.95 -8.15
N LEU A 201 18.18 -4.66 -9.27
CA LEU A 201 18.07 -4.09 -10.62
C LEU A 201 16.67 -3.54 -10.90
N GLY A 202 15.62 -4.26 -10.49
CA GLY A 202 14.23 -3.79 -10.61
C GLY A 202 13.98 -2.51 -9.79
N LEU A 203 14.47 -2.44 -8.56
CA LEU A 203 14.37 -1.26 -7.70
C LEU A 203 15.16 -0.07 -8.26
N LEU A 204 16.37 -0.29 -8.80
CA LEU A 204 17.15 0.75 -9.46
C LEU A 204 16.48 1.25 -10.74
N ALA A 205 15.91 0.36 -11.55
CA ALA A 205 15.12 0.74 -12.71
C ALA A 205 13.88 1.56 -12.31
N ALA A 206 13.16 1.15 -11.26
CA ALA A 206 12.04 1.91 -10.69
C ALA A 206 12.50 3.31 -10.20
N LEU A 207 13.66 3.40 -9.56
CA LEU A 207 14.27 4.66 -9.14
C LEU A 207 14.51 5.59 -10.34
N VAL A 208 15.08 5.09 -11.42
CA VAL A 208 15.31 5.88 -12.66
C VAL A 208 13.97 6.34 -13.25
N VAL A 209 12.99 5.45 -13.36
CA VAL A 209 11.65 5.78 -13.87
C VAL A 209 11.00 6.90 -13.05
N VAL A 210 11.06 6.83 -11.72
CA VAL A 210 10.53 7.87 -10.83
C VAL A 210 11.31 9.18 -10.98
N GLN A 211 12.64 9.14 -11.01
CA GLN A 211 13.49 10.34 -11.11
C GLN A 211 13.29 11.10 -12.42
N VAL A 212 13.10 10.39 -13.52
CA VAL A 212 12.90 10.97 -14.85
C VAL A 212 11.43 11.32 -15.07
N GLY A 213 10.54 10.41 -14.71
CA GLY A 213 9.11 10.47 -15.07
C GLY A 213 8.29 11.43 -14.21
N LEU A 214 8.58 11.59 -12.91
CA LEU A 214 7.85 12.50 -12.02
C LEU A 214 8.42 13.93 -12.07
N ARG A 215 8.48 14.50 -13.26
CA ARG A 215 8.88 15.90 -13.50
C ARG A 215 7.82 16.58 -14.37
N PRO A 216 7.16 17.67 -13.88
CA PRO A 216 7.27 18.28 -12.54
C PRO A 216 6.72 17.35 -11.44
N ASP A 217 7.09 17.65 -10.18
CA ASP A 217 6.60 16.88 -9.02
C ASP A 217 5.08 17.07 -8.87
N PRO A 218 4.28 15.98 -8.78
CA PRO A 218 2.83 16.08 -8.74
C PRO A 218 2.31 16.84 -7.52
N LEU A 219 2.98 16.71 -6.36
CA LEU A 219 2.59 17.41 -5.13
C LEU A 219 2.84 18.92 -5.23
N ASP A 220 3.91 19.34 -5.93
CA ASP A 220 4.20 20.75 -6.16
C ASP A 220 3.18 21.40 -7.11
N VAL A 221 2.75 20.65 -8.13
CA VAL A 221 1.72 21.11 -9.07
C VAL A 221 0.35 21.23 -8.36
N ALA A 222 -0.01 20.23 -7.56
CA ALA A 222 -1.22 20.26 -6.75
C ALA A 222 -1.22 21.42 -5.77
N GLY A 223 -0.10 21.67 -5.05
CA GLY A 223 0.03 22.77 -4.11
C GLY A 223 -0.12 24.16 -4.78
N ARG A 224 0.43 24.34 -5.99
CA ARG A 224 0.23 25.58 -6.77
C ARG A 224 -1.23 25.80 -7.16
N ARG A 225 -1.93 24.72 -7.56
CA ARG A 225 -3.34 24.77 -7.92
C ARG A 225 -4.23 25.14 -6.72
N ASP A 226 -3.93 24.59 -5.54
CA ASP A 226 -4.72 24.80 -4.33
C ASP A 226 -4.33 26.10 -3.60
N GLY A 227 -3.43 26.94 -4.16
CA GLY A 227 -2.97 28.19 -3.55
C GLY A 227 -2.11 28.01 -2.30
N THR A 228 -1.66 26.78 -2.01
CA THR A 228 -0.88 26.43 -0.81
C THR A 228 0.64 26.48 -1.05
N THR A 229 1.07 27.21 -2.09
CA THR A 229 2.49 27.39 -2.42
C THR A 229 3.17 28.30 -1.39
N GLY A 230 4.11 27.81 -0.64
CA GLY A 230 5.02 28.59 0.16
C GLY A 230 5.51 27.95 1.45
N GLU A 231 4.71 27.26 2.20
CA GLU A 231 5.14 26.67 3.46
C GLU A 231 5.07 25.14 3.43
N ARG A 232 6.18 24.50 3.04
CA ARG A 232 6.40 23.07 3.25
C ARG A 232 6.68 22.84 4.74
N ARG A 233 5.63 23.01 5.57
CA ARG A 233 5.75 22.81 7.02
C ARG A 233 5.79 21.33 7.33
N HIS A 234 6.78 20.95 8.14
CA HIS A 234 6.78 19.66 8.83
C HIS A 234 5.51 19.56 9.69
N VAL A 235 4.64 18.60 9.39
CA VAL A 235 3.43 18.33 10.18
C VAL A 235 3.79 17.35 11.31
N PRO A 236 3.81 17.78 12.58
CA PRO A 236 4.06 16.88 13.70
C PRO A 236 2.97 15.80 13.78
N LEU A 237 3.33 14.61 14.25
CA LEU A 237 2.39 13.49 14.40
C LEU A 237 1.13 13.87 15.22
N ARG A 238 1.32 14.67 16.29
CA ARG A 238 0.21 15.20 17.10
C ARG A 238 -0.79 16.02 16.29
N VAL A 239 -0.31 16.79 15.31
CA VAL A 239 -1.17 17.59 14.42
C VAL A 239 -1.91 16.68 13.45
N ALA A 240 -1.22 15.71 12.85
CA ALA A 240 -1.87 14.72 11.97
C ALA A 240 -2.99 13.95 12.70
N LEU A 241 -2.74 13.52 13.95
CA LEU A 241 -3.75 12.86 14.80
C LEU A 241 -4.92 13.80 15.16
N ALA A 242 -4.63 15.07 15.48
CA ALA A 242 -5.66 16.05 15.76
C ALA A 242 -6.51 16.35 14.53
N THR A 243 -5.88 16.48 13.37
CA THR A 243 -6.58 16.67 12.09
C THR A 243 -7.44 15.44 11.75
N LEU A 244 -6.92 14.22 11.93
CA LEU A 244 -7.69 12.99 11.72
C LEU A 244 -8.94 12.94 12.61
N ARG A 245 -8.84 13.37 13.87
CA ARG A 245 -10.00 13.48 14.79
C ARG A 245 -11.03 14.50 14.34
N ARG A 246 -10.61 15.56 13.64
CA ARG A 246 -11.50 16.59 13.07
C ARG A 246 -12.17 16.15 11.77
N HIS A 247 -11.62 15.11 11.11
CA HIS A 247 -12.14 14.54 9.87
C HIS A 247 -12.67 13.12 10.12
N PRO A 248 -13.87 12.98 10.71
CA PRO A 248 -14.38 11.67 11.16
C PRO A 248 -14.56 10.67 10.03
N ARG A 249 -14.85 11.12 8.79
CA ARG A 249 -14.92 10.23 7.61
C ARG A 249 -13.56 9.61 7.30
N SER A 250 -12.49 10.40 7.31
CA SER A 250 -11.12 9.90 7.16
C SER A 250 -10.69 9.00 8.31
N ALA A 251 -11.06 9.34 9.56
CA ALA A 251 -10.76 8.49 10.71
C ALA A 251 -11.43 7.12 10.60
N GLY A 252 -12.72 7.09 10.20
CA GLY A 252 -13.44 5.85 9.90
C GLY A 252 -12.80 5.06 8.76
N ALA A 253 -12.41 5.73 7.68
CA ALA A 253 -11.75 5.10 6.54
C ALA A 253 -10.40 4.46 6.95
N VAL A 254 -9.57 5.16 7.71
CA VAL A 254 -8.33 4.60 8.26
C VAL A 254 -8.61 3.37 9.11
N LEU A 255 -9.57 3.44 10.04
CA LEU A 255 -9.94 2.31 10.89
C LEU A 255 -10.42 1.09 10.06
N GLY A 256 -11.25 1.32 9.04
CA GLY A 256 -11.71 0.27 8.13
C GLY A 256 -10.55 -0.40 7.38
N MET A 257 -9.62 0.39 6.86
CA MET A 257 -8.40 -0.13 6.20
C MET A 257 -7.53 -0.95 7.17
N LEU A 258 -7.31 -0.45 8.38
CA LEU A 258 -6.52 -1.14 9.41
C LEU A 258 -7.14 -2.48 9.78
N ALA A 259 -8.44 -2.51 10.04
CA ALA A 259 -9.16 -3.73 10.40
C ALA A 259 -9.14 -4.74 9.25
N ALA A 260 -9.46 -4.31 8.03
CA ALA A 260 -9.41 -5.18 6.85
C ALA A 260 -8.00 -5.75 6.63
N HIS A 261 -6.94 -4.95 6.85
CA HIS A 261 -5.56 -5.38 6.68
C HIS A 261 -5.11 -6.36 7.79
N ALA A 262 -5.44 -6.07 9.05
CA ALA A 262 -5.14 -6.96 10.17
C ALA A 262 -5.81 -8.32 10.01
N VAL A 263 -7.10 -8.34 9.68
CA VAL A 263 -7.88 -9.56 9.43
C VAL A 263 -7.30 -10.33 8.24
N MET A 264 -6.99 -9.63 7.15
CA MET A 264 -6.42 -10.25 5.96
C MET A 264 -5.09 -10.95 6.29
N VAL A 265 -4.16 -10.27 6.98
CA VAL A 265 -2.88 -10.87 7.35
C VAL A 265 -3.06 -12.03 8.32
N ALA A 266 -3.94 -11.91 9.30
CA ALA A 266 -4.20 -12.96 10.28
C ALA A 266 -4.74 -14.24 9.61
N VAL A 267 -5.78 -14.14 8.80
CA VAL A 267 -6.40 -15.30 8.15
C VAL A 267 -5.48 -15.90 7.09
N MET A 268 -4.92 -15.05 6.19
CA MET A 268 -4.04 -15.51 5.12
C MET A 268 -2.79 -16.24 5.66
N SER A 269 -2.18 -15.75 6.74
CA SER A 269 -0.96 -16.36 7.29
C SER A 269 -1.19 -17.75 7.89
N MET A 270 -2.38 -18.02 8.42
CA MET A 270 -2.72 -19.29 9.04
C MET A 270 -3.41 -20.28 8.10
N THR A 271 -3.90 -19.83 6.95
CA THR A 271 -4.56 -20.68 5.96
C THR A 271 -3.66 -21.82 5.42
N PRO A 272 -2.38 -21.57 5.05
CA PRO A 272 -1.49 -22.67 4.64
C PRO A 272 -1.33 -23.76 5.71
N VAL A 273 -1.20 -23.35 6.97
CA VAL A 273 -1.08 -24.28 8.12
C VAL A 273 -2.33 -25.12 8.26
N HIS A 274 -3.50 -24.48 8.20
CA HIS A 274 -4.80 -25.16 8.27
C HIS A 274 -5.00 -26.15 7.12
N MET A 275 -4.76 -25.72 5.88
CA MET A 275 -4.92 -26.56 4.69
C MET A 275 -3.99 -27.78 4.71
N GLN A 276 -2.72 -27.61 5.06
CA GLN A 276 -1.77 -28.72 5.17
C GLN A 276 -2.15 -29.68 6.28
N GLY A 277 -2.62 -29.19 7.43
CA GLY A 277 -3.14 -30.00 8.52
C GLY A 277 -4.37 -30.86 8.12
N HIS A 278 -5.08 -30.49 7.05
CA HIS A 278 -6.20 -31.26 6.46
C HIS A 278 -5.82 -31.98 5.16
N GLY A 279 -4.52 -32.22 4.92
CA GLY A 279 -4.04 -33.03 3.82
C GLY A 279 -3.86 -32.32 2.48
N ALA A 280 -3.96 -30.98 2.41
CA ALA A 280 -3.71 -30.26 1.18
C ALA A 280 -2.22 -30.34 0.79
N GLY A 281 -1.96 -30.70 -0.48
CA GLY A 281 -0.62 -30.61 -1.04
C GLY A 281 -0.15 -29.17 -1.25
N VAL A 282 1.17 -28.96 -1.30
CA VAL A 282 1.79 -27.62 -1.46
C VAL A 282 1.28 -26.88 -2.69
N ASN A 283 1.00 -27.58 -3.79
CA ASN A 283 0.48 -27.00 -5.02
C ASN A 283 -0.92 -26.35 -4.83
N LEU A 284 -1.81 -27.03 -4.08
CA LEU A 284 -3.14 -26.51 -3.80
C LEU A 284 -3.09 -25.29 -2.87
N VAL A 285 -2.23 -25.32 -1.86
CA VAL A 285 -1.98 -24.17 -0.98
C VAL A 285 -1.43 -23.00 -1.80
N GLY A 286 -0.46 -23.24 -2.67
CA GLY A 286 0.10 -22.21 -3.56
C GLY A 286 -0.95 -21.59 -4.50
N LEU A 287 -1.83 -22.43 -5.08
CA LEU A 287 -2.93 -21.96 -5.93
C LEU A 287 -3.91 -21.07 -5.13
N THR A 288 -4.29 -21.50 -3.92
CA THR A 288 -5.20 -20.75 -3.04
C THR A 288 -4.64 -19.36 -2.70
N VAL A 289 -3.35 -19.30 -2.31
CA VAL A 289 -2.67 -18.02 -2.02
C VAL A 289 -2.57 -17.16 -3.28
N SER A 290 -2.26 -17.75 -4.43
CA SER A 290 -2.18 -17.02 -5.71
C SER A 290 -3.54 -16.43 -6.11
N LEU A 291 -4.63 -17.17 -5.94
CA LEU A 291 -5.99 -16.67 -6.19
C LEU A 291 -6.36 -15.54 -5.23
N HIS A 292 -5.95 -15.64 -3.96
CA HIS A 292 -6.13 -14.56 -2.99
C HIS A 292 -5.39 -13.27 -3.43
N LEU A 293 -4.12 -13.38 -3.80
CA LEU A 293 -3.32 -12.24 -4.28
C LEU A 293 -3.91 -11.64 -5.56
N ALA A 294 -4.38 -12.50 -6.48
CA ALA A 294 -5.09 -12.04 -7.67
C ALA A 294 -6.36 -11.26 -7.30
N ALA A 295 -7.15 -11.76 -6.34
CA ALA A 295 -8.35 -11.07 -5.86
C ALA A 295 -8.02 -9.73 -5.19
N MET A 296 -6.90 -9.61 -4.48
CA MET A 296 -6.45 -8.36 -3.86
C MET A 296 -6.14 -7.27 -4.90
N PHE A 297 -5.50 -7.63 -6.00
CA PHE A 297 -4.90 -6.64 -6.90
C PHE A 297 -5.54 -6.59 -8.28
N ALA A 298 -5.86 -7.74 -8.91
CA ALA A 298 -6.31 -7.78 -10.29
C ALA A 298 -7.65 -7.05 -10.52
N PHE A 299 -8.54 -7.09 -9.53
CA PHE A 299 -9.86 -6.44 -9.60
C PHE A 299 -9.86 -4.99 -9.10
N SER A 300 -8.74 -4.47 -8.63
CA SER A 300 -8.68 -3.10 -8.08
C SER A 300 -9.14 -2.01 -9.06
N PRO A 301 -8.92 -2.08 -10.41
CA PRO A 301 -9.48 -1.08 -11.31
C PRO A 301 -11.01 -1.05 -11.34
N LEU A 302 -11.66 -2.21 -11.26
CA LEU A 302 -13.12 -2.28 -11.15
C LEU A 302 -13.61 -1.67 -9.84
N VAL A 303 -12.93 -1.98 -8.73
CA VAL A 303 -13.21 -1.39 -7.42
C VAL A 303 -13.08 0.14 -7.50
N GLY A 304 -12.04 0.65 -8.16
CA GLY A 304 -11.83 2.08 -8.35
C GLY A 304 -12.94 2.75 -9.14
N LEU A 305 -13.36 2.15 -10.27
CA LEU A 305 -14.48 2.63 -11.08
C LEU A 305 -15.80 2.67 -10.30
N VAL A 306 -16.10 1.59 -9.55
CA VAL A 306 -17.28 1.52 -8.70
C VAL A 306 -17.22 2.57 -7.58
N ALA A 307 -16.03 2.81 -7.00
CA ALA A 307 -15.85 3.81 -5.96
C ALA A 307 -16.03 5.24 -6.50
N ASP A 308 -15.59 5.53 -7.71
CA ASP A 308 -15.82 6.84 -8.36
C ASP A 308 -17.30 7.02 -8.74
N ALA A 309 -18.00 5.97 -9.17
CA ALA A 309 -19.40 6.04 -9.59
C ALA A 309 -20.40 6.00 -8.41
N ALA A 310 -20.21 5.10 -7.45
CA ALA A 310 -21.14 4.87 -6.34
C ALA A 310 -20.78 5.62 -5.06
N GLY A 311 -19.58 6.20 -5.00
CA GLY A 311 -18.98 6.84 -3.83
C GLY A 311 -18.13 5.90 -2.99
N PRO A 312 -16.95 6.37 -2.55
CA PRO A 312 -15.95 5.51 -1.91
C PRO A 312 -16.40 4.96 -0.55
N LEU A 313 -17.26 5.66 0.19
CA LEU A 313 -17.77 5.16 1.48
C LEU A 313 -18.62 3.89 1.31
N ARG A 314 -19.47 3.82 0.28
CA ARG A 314 -20.28 2.62 0.01
C ARG A 314 -19.40 1.43 -0.33
N VAL A 315 -18.34 1.66 -1.11
CA VAL A 315 -17.38 0.61 -1.49
C VAL A 315 -16.54 0.15 -0.30
N LEU A 316 -16.12 1.07 0.59
CA LEU A 316 -15.45 0.72 1.84
C LEU A 316 -16.32 -0.21 2.70
N VAL A 317 -17.60 0.14 2.89
CA VAL A 317 -18.54 -0.68 3.68
C VAL A 317 -18.77 -2.03 3.01
N ALA A 318 -18.99 -2.07 1.69
CA ALA A 318 -19.11 -3.32 0.94
C ALA A 318 -17.84 -4.20 1.08
N GLY A 319 -16.64 -3.60 1.06
CA GLY A 319 -15.39 -4.27 1.32
C GLY A 319 -15.34 -4.90 2.72
N MET A 320 -15.77 -4.16 3.75
CA MET A 320 -15.84 -4.70 5.11
C MET A 320 -16.86 -5.86 5.22
N VAL A 321 -17.99 -5.78 4.54
CA VAL A 321 -18.96 -6.88 4.46
C VAL A 321 -18.34 -8.11 3.78
N LEU A 322 -17.59 -7.93 2.70
CA LEU A 322 -16.85 -9.02 2.04
C LEU A 322 -15.83 -9.67 2.97
N VAL A 323 -15.12 -8.87 3.80
CA VAL A 323 -14.17 -9.40 4.80
C VAL A 323 -14.91 -10.24 5.86
N VAL A 324 -16.07 -9.80 6.32
CA VAL A 324 -16.92 -10.58 7.26
C VAL A 324 -17.38 -11.88 6.62
N LEU A 325 -17.91 -11.84 5.39
CA LEU A 325 -18.34 -13.02 4.65
C LEU A 325 -17.18 -13.99 4.41
N ALA A 326 -16.00 -13.48 4.05
CA ALA A 326 -14.79 -14.27 3.88
C ALA A 326 -14.43 -15.04 5.17
N ALA A 327 -14.40 -14.33 6.30
CA ALA A 327 -14.12 -14.95 7.58
C ALA A 327 -15.20 -15.98 7.96
N ALA A 328 -16.50 -15.70 7.69
CA ALA A 328 -17.56 -16.66 7.92
C ALA A 328 -17.39 -17.94 7.06
N VAL A 329 -17.11 -17.79 5.75
CA VAL A 329 -16.88 -18.92 4.83
C VAL A 329 -15.67 -19.73 5.27
N CYS A 330 -14.51 -19.07 5.57
CA CYS A 330 -13.33 -19.77 6.08
C CYS A 330 -13.60 -20.45 7.44
N GLY A 331 -14.39 -19.84 8.32
CA GLY A 331 -14.71 -20.36 9.64
C GLY A 331 -15.53 -21.64 9.62
N VAL A 332 -16.44 -21.80 8.63
CA VAL A 332 -17.27 -23.00 8.48
C VAL A 332 -16.69 -24.03 7.52
N ALA A 333 -15.58 -23.72 6.85
CA ALA A 333 -15.01 -24.57 5.80
C ALA A 333 -14.50 -25.93 6.32
N GLY A 334 -14.09 -26.02 7.59
CA GLY A 334 -13.50 -27.25 8.12
C GLY A 334 -12.33 -27.72 7.24
N GLY A 335 -12.40 -28.97 6.75
CA GLY A 335 -11.40 -29.54 5.82
C GLY A 335 -11.69 -29.32 4.34
N ASP A 336 -12.74 -28.55 3.98
CA ASP A 336 -13.08 -28.28 2.57
C ASP A 336 -12.17 -27.19 1.97
N HIS A 337 -11.21 -27.63 1.18
CA HIS A 337 -10.22 -26.74 0.54
C HIS A 337 -10.84 -25.78 -0.48
N VAL A 338 -11.99 -26.13 -1.10
CA VAL A 338 -12.66 -25.25 -2.06
C VAL A 338 -13.28 -24.06 -1.32
N LEU A 339 -13.96 -24.32 -0.20
CA LEU A 339 -14.54 -23.27 0.63
C LEU A 339 -13.45 -22.35 1.20
N VAL A 340 -12.33 -22.91 1.67
CA VAL A 340 -11.17 -22.10 2.11
C VAL A 340 -10.66 -21.20 0.97
N THR A 341 -10.52 -21.73 -0.24
CA THR A 341 -10.06 -20.96 -1.41
C THR A 341 -11.03 -19.85 -1.79
N VAL A 342 -12.34 -20.13 -1.78
CA VAL A 342 -13.40 -19.12 -2.02
C VAL A 342 -13.36 -18.05 -0.94
N GLY A 343 -13.25 -18.45 0.34
CA GLY A 343 -13.15 -17.53 1.46
C GLY A 343 -11.94 -16.61 1.33
N LEU A 344 -10.76 -17.14 0.96
CA LEU A 344 -9.57 -16.32 0.70
C LEU A 344 -9.74 -15.39 -0.49
N GLY A 345 -10.41 -15.83 -1.55
CA GLY A 345 -10.76 -14.97 -2.69
C GLY A 345 -11.61 -13.77 -2.27
N LEU A 346 -12.68 -14.03 -1.50
CA LEU A 346 -13.54 -12.98 -0.93
C LEU A 346 -12.75 -12.04 -0.01
N LEU A 347 -11.82 -12.57 0.81
CA LEU A 347 -10.97 -11.79 1.69
C LEU A 347 -10.08 -10.81 0.89
N GLY A 348 -9.48 -11.29 -0.21
CA GLY A 348 -8.69 -10.46 -1.11
C GLY A 348 -9.50 -9.33 -1.74
N LEU A 349 -10.70 -9.63 -2.26
CA LEU A 349 -11.62 -8.63 -2.82
C LEU A 349 -12.06 -7.61 -1.76
N GLY A 350 -12.42 -8.08 -0.55
CA GLY A 350 -12.81 -7.22 0.55
C GLY A 350 -11.69 -6.28 0.98
N TRP A 351 -10.46 -6.78 1.09
CA TRP A 351 -9.28 -5.97 1.37
C TRP A 351 -9.02 -4.93 0.26
N SER A 352 -9.13 -5.34 -1.00
CA SER A 352 -8.97 -4.43 -2.15
C SER A 352 -9.98 -3.28 -2.10
N ALA A 353 -11.26 -3.61 -1.88
CA ALA A 353 -12.33 -2.63 -1.77
C ALA A 353 -12.10 -1.66 -0.60
N ALA A 354 -11.75 -2.18 0.59
CA ALA A 354 -11.48 -1.36 1.77
C ALA A 354 -10.26 -0.45 1.56
N THR A 355 -9.19 -0.98 0.96
CA THR A 355 -7.94 -0.23 0.77
C THR A 355 -8.07 0.85 -0.30
N VAL A 356 -8.65 0.53 -1.47
CA VAL A 356 -8.86 1.49 -2.57
C VAL A 356 -9.81 2.61 -2.13
N ALA A 357 -10.97 2.24 -1.62
CA ALA A 357 -11.99 3.22 -1.22
C ALA A 357 -11.57 4.03 0.01
N GLY A 358 -10.99 3.39 1.03
CA GLY A 358 -10.49 4.08 2.21
C GLY A 358 -9.38 5.07 1.89
N SER A 359 -8.45 4.68 1.01
CA SER A 359 -7.38 5.57 0.54
C SER A 359 -7.93 6.76 -0.26
N ALA A 360 -8.95 6.54 -1.08
CA ALA A 360 -9.62 7.62 -1.84
C ALA A 360 -10.32 8.62 -0.90
N ILE A 361 -10.96 8.16 0.19
CA ILE A 361 -11.54 9.02 1.22
C ILE A 361 -10.45 9.87 1.87
N VAL A 362 -9.36 9.25 2.36
CA VAL A 362 -8.25 9.97 2.99
C VAL A 362 -7.60 10.98 2.05
N ALA A 363 -7.48 10.64 0.78
CA ALA A 363 -6.92 11.54 -0.24
C ALA A 363 -7.84 12.71 -0.59
N GLY A 364 -9.16 12.56 -0.39
CA GLY A 364 -10.15 13.56 -0.80
C GLY A 364 -10.67 14.48 0.30
N ASP A 365 -10.64 14.03 1.54
CA ASP A 365 -11.34 14.67 2.66
C ASP A 365 -10.45 15.68 3.40
N VAL A 366 -9.13 15.53 3.34
CA VAL A 366 -8.17 16.37 4.06
C VAL A 366 -7.38 17.23 3.08
N PRO A 367 -7.46 18.57 3.17
CA PRO A 367 -6.68 19.47 2.32
C PRO A 367 -5.24 19.66 2.85
N GLY A 368 -4.40 20.22 1.98
CA GLY A 368 -3.09 20.74 2.36
C GLY A 368 -2.03 19.71 2.76
N PRO A 369 -0.98 20.15 3.47
CA PRO A 369 0.14 19.29 3.86
C PRO A 369 -0.22 18.23 4.90
N GLU A 370 -1.29 18.43 5.70
CA GLU A 370 -1.81 17.48 6.67
C GLU A 370 -2.29 16.19 5.98
N ARG A 371 -2.80 16.27 4.74
CA ARG A 371 -3.21 15.11 3.94
C ARG A 371 -2.08 14.10 3.79
N VAL A 372 -0.89 14.55 3.39
CA VAL A 372 0.26 13.66 3.19
C VAL A 372 0.74 13.04 4.52
N ALA A 373 0.68 13.82 5.61
CA ALA A 373 1.02 13.31 6.93
C ALA A 373 0.03 12.22 7.41
N ILE A 374 -1.27 12.41 7.17
CA ILE A 374 -2.31 11.42 7.49
C ILE A 374 -2.17 10.17 6.60
N GLN A 375 -1.84 10.33 5.31
CA GLN A 375 -1.55 9.21 4.42
C GLN A 375 -0.39 8.35 4.95
N GLY A 376 0.72 8.99 5.34
CA GLY A 376 1.85 8.28 5.94
C GLY A 376 1.53 7.63 7.28
N LEU A 377 0.72 8.28 8.12
CA LEU A 377 0.22 7.71 9.37
C LEU A 377 -0.67 6.48 9.11
N SER A 378 -1.56 6.56 8.13
CA SER A 378 -2.43 5.45 7.71
C SER A 378 -1.59 4.26 7.23
N ASP A 379 -0.57 4.49 6.40
CA ASP A 379 0.32 3.44 5.88
C ASP A 379 1.15 2.77 6.98
N ALA A 380 1.69 3.57 7.92
CA ALA A 380 2.41 3.04 9.07
C ALA A 380 1.50 2.21 9.99
N ALA A 381 0.30 2.72 10.27
CA ALA A 381 -0.69 2.04 11.08
C ALA A 381 -1.18 0.74 10.41
N MET A 382 -1.39 0.72 9.09
CA MET A 382 -1.71 -0.50 8.33
C MET A 382 -0.61 -1.55 8.47
N SER A 383 0.66 -1.15 8.29
CA SER A 383 1.80 -2.08 8.43
C SER A 383 1.87 -2.66 9.85
N LEU A 384 1.66 -1.83 10.87
CA LEU A 384 1.63 -2.29 12.27
C LEU A 384 0.41 -3.18 12.56
N ALA A 385 -0.76 -2.84 12.02
CA ALA A 385 -1.98 -3.65 12.17
C ALA A 385 -1.81 -5.03 11.52
N GLY A 386 -1.18 -5.09 10.34
CA GLY A 386 -0.83 -6.36 9.69
C GLY A 386 0.17 -7.18 10.51
N ALA A 387 1.24 -6.54 11.01
CA ALA A 387 2.21 -7.21 11.88
C ALA A 387 1.56 -7.76 13.16
N GLY A 388 0.71 -6.96 13.82
CA GLY A 388 -0.05 -7.37 15.01
C GLY A 388 -1.03 -8.49 14.70
N GLY A 389 -1.79 -8.40 13.60
CA GLY A 389 -2.71 -9.43 13.14
C GLY A 389 -2.00 -10.77 12.88
N GLY A 390 -0.87 -10.72 12.17
CA GLY A 390 -0.05 -11.92 11.91
C GLY A 390 0.55 -12.54 13.17
N ALA A 391 1.10 -11.70 14.08
CA ALA A 391 1.68 -12.18 15.34
C ALA A 391 0.63 -12.83 16.25
N MET A 392 -0.56 -12.24 16.33
CA MET A 392 -1.66 -12.78 17.14
C MET A 392 -2.34 -14.00 16.51
N ALA A 393 -2.29 -14.13 15.18
CA ALA A 393 -2.99 -15.18 14.47
C ALA A 393 -2.57 -16.58 14.91
N GLY A 394 -1.26 -16.82 15.09
CA GLY A 394 -0.74 -18.10 15.56
C GLY A 394 -1.21 -18.44 16.97
N VAL A 395 -1.23 -17.46 17.88
CA VAL A 395 -1.72 -17.62 19.26
C VAL A 395 -3.20 -17.95 19.26
N VAL A 396 -4.02 -17.20 18.51
CA VAL A 396 -5.46 -17.43 18.41
C VAL A 396 -5.73 -18.79 17.78
N LEU A 397 -5.01 -19.17 16.70
CA LEU A 397 -5.12 -20.50 16.08
C LEU A 397 -4.87 -21.61 17.09
N ALA A 398 -3.82 -21.49 17.91
CA ALA A 398 -3.47 -22.49 18.91
C ALA A 398 -4.51 -22.62 20.01
N LEU A 399 -5.18 -21.54 20.40
CA LEU A 399 -6.18 -21.53 21.49
C LEU A 399 -7.57 -21.96 21.05
N VAL A 400 -8.03 -21.52 19.88
CA VAL A 400 -9.43 -21.68 19.44
C VAL A 400 -9.59 -22.30 18.04
N GLY A 401 -8.50 -22.73 17.44
CA GLY A 401 -8.47 -23.32 16.10
C GLY A 401 -8.75 -22.33 14.98
N TYR A 402 -8.80 -22.83 13.73
CA TYR A 402 -9.00 -21.99 12.54
C TYR A 402 -10.41 -21.36 12.47
N ALA A 403 -11.44 -22.11 12.88
CA ALA A 403 -12.81 -21.60 12.98
C ALA A 403 -12.90 -20.44 14.00
N GLY A 404 -12.26 -20.59 15.17
CA GLY A 404 -12.20 -19.54 16.19
C GLY A 404 -11.40 -18.31 15.73
N LEU A 405 -10.28 -18.49 15.03
CA LEU A 405 -9.54 -17.38 14.42
C LEU A 405 -10.42 -16.57 13.46
N ASN A 406 -11.19 -17.27 12.62
CA ASN A 406 -12.09 -16.62 11.68
C ASN A 406 -13.28 -15.94 12.39
N ALA A 407 -13.81 -16.53 13.47
CA ALA A 407 -14.86 -15.88 14.28
C ALA A 407 -14.37 -14.57 14.93
N VAL A 408 -13.16 -14.55 15.50
CA VAL A 408 -12.51 -13.33 16.03
C VAL A 408 -12.29 -12.31 14.91
N SER A 409 -11.82 -12.75 13.75
CA SER A 409 -11.61 -11.92 12.57
C SER A 409 -12.91 -11.28 12.07
N ALA A 410 -14.00 -12.06 12.01
CA ALA A 410 -15.33 -11.55 11.67
C ALA A 410 -15.81 -10.50 12.69
N ALA A 411 -15.65 -10.77 13.98
CA ALA A 411 -16.03 -9.81 15.04
C ALA A 411 -15.28 -8.48 14.93
N VAL A 412 -13.96 -8.52 14.67
CA VAL A 412 -13.15 -7.31 14.42
C VAL A 412 -13.65 -6.55 13.20
N ALA A 413 -13.93 -7.24 12.09
CA ALA A 413 -14.41 -6.62 10.87
C ALA A 413 -15.83 -6.02 11.04
N VAL A 414 -16.75 -6.70 11.73
CA VAL A 414 -18.09 -6.18 12.04
C VAL A 414 -18.00 -4.93 12.91
N LEU A 415 -17.21 -4.97 13.98
CA LEU A 415 -17.02 -3.82 14.87
C LEU A 415 -16.49 -2.62 14.09
N ALA A 416 -15.45 -2.81 13.27
CA ALA A 416 -14.91 -1.75 12.44
C ALA A 416 -15.93 -1.22 11.44
N ALA A 417 -16.71 -2.08 10.77
CA ALA A 417 -17.76 -1.66 9.83
C ALA A 417 -18.84 -0.82 10.53
N VAL A 418 -19.27 -1.22 11.72
CA VAL A 418 -20.25 -0.45 12.53
C VAL A 418 -19.68 0.92 12.90
N VAL A 419 -18.42 0.99 13.37
CA VAL A 419 -17.79 2.26 13.70
C VAL A 419 -17.68 3.15 12.47
N VAL A 420 -17.26 2.62 11.31
CA VAL A 420 -17.20 3.36 10.04
C VAL A 420 -18.57 3.97 9.70
N LEU A 421 -19.64 3.17 9.77
CA LEU A 421 -21.00 3.62 9.47
C LEU A 421 -21.50 4.70 10.45
N VAL A 422 -21.31 4.48 11.76
CA VAL A 422 -21.75 5.44 12.79
C VAL A 422 -21.02 6.77 12.66
N VAL A 423 -19.71 6.72 12.48
CA VAL A 423 -18.88 7.92 12.36
C VAL A 423 -19.20 8.70 11.09
N SER A 424 -19.40 8.01 9.97
CA SER A 424 -19.75 8.63 8.69
C SER A 424 -21.14 9.28 8.71
N ARG A 425 -22.15 8.61 9.28
CA ARG A 425 -23.51 9.17 9.41
C ARG A 425 -23.56 10.40 10.33
N ARG A 426 -22.75 10.42 11.39
CA ARG A 426 -22.63 11.60 12.26
C ARG A 426 -22.03 12.80 11.52
N ALA A 427 -21.02 12.55 10.69
CA ALA A 427 -20.39 13.59 9.88
C ALA A 427 -21.37 14.23 8.86
N GLU A 428 -22.24 13.44 8.26
CA GLU A 428 -23.28 13.94 7.31
C GLU A 428 -24.35 14.82 8.00
N ARG A 429 -24.66 14.55 9.28
CA ARG A 429 -25.65 15.34 10.03
C ARG A 429 -25.13 16.69 10.53
N VAL A 430 -23.82 16.85 10.61
CA VAL A 430 -23.17 18.10 11.11
C VAL A 430 -22.91 19.10 9.97
N LEU A 431 -22.86 18.65 8.71
CA LEU A 431 -22.75 19.51 7.54
C LEU A 431 -24.17 19.77 7.01
N PRO A 432 -24.75 20.98 7.17
CA PRO A 432 -26.02 21.32 6.53
C PRO A 432 -25.85 21.20 5.01
N ALA A 433 -26.86 20.63 4.34
CA ALA A 433 -26.95 20.59 2.89
C ALA A 433 -26.84 22.04 2.36
N THR A 434 -25.69 22.36 1.73
CA THR A 434 -25.53 23.58 0.92
C THR A 434 -25.83 23.26 -0.52
#